data_38afb2da4945a37122f21201ee231d9b
#
_entry.id   38afb2da4945a37122f21201ee231d9b
#
_cell.length_a   1.000
_cell.length_b   1.000
_cell.length_c   1.000
_cell.angle_alpha   90.00
_cell.angle_beta   90.00
_cell.angle_gamma   90.00
#
_symmetry.space_group_name_H-M   'P 1'
#
loop_
_entity.id
_entity.type
_entity.pdbx_description
1 polymer ?
#
loop_
_entity_poly.entity_id
_entity_poly.type
_entity_poly.pdbx_seq_one_letter_code
_entity_poly.pdbx_strand_id
1 'polypeptide(L)'
;MVADQLGETVEFGQEEAEMIVEQVLKQDYQGLPPERLTVDERIRLSSGLQKKYRLTVEQLAKALGLPVKILAQALRSKQYR
;
A
#
# COMPACT_ATOMS: atom_id res chain seq x y z
N MET A 1 19.36 -21.83 -5.04
CA MET A 1 19.00 -21.68 -5.09
C MET A 1 18.17 -21.38 -5.13
N VAL A 2 17.93 -21.49 -5.19
CA VAL A 2 17.28 -21.10 -5.32
C VAL A 2 16.30 -21.02 -4.82
N ALA A 3 15.99 -21.27 -4.38
CA ALA A 3 15.16 -21.19 -3.96
C ALA A 3 14.74 -20.55 -3.28
N ASP A 4 15.17 -20.25 -3.06
CA ASP A 4 14.86 -19.60 -2.49
C ASP A 4 14.36 -18.73 -2.65
N GLN A 5 14.65 -18.63 -3.04
CA GLN A 5 14.30 -17.74 -3.35
C GLN A 5 13.15 -17.75 -3.57
N LEU A 6 12.86 -18.10 -3.63
CA LEU A 6 11.88 -18.15 -3.94
C LEU A 6 10.93 -17.74 -3.19
N GLY A 7 10.83 -17.92 -2.61
CA GLY A 7 9.89 -17.69 -2.08
C GLY A 7 9.56 -16.51 -1.64
N GLU A 8 10.05 -16.10 -1.42
CA GLU A 8 9.83 -15.13 -1.00
C GLU A 8 9.77 -14.27 -1.64
N THR A 9 10.16 -14.36 -2.08
CA THR A 9 10.35 -13.60 -2.82
C THR A 9 9.37 -12.92 -3.38
N VAL A 10 8.45 -12.83 -3.10
CA VAL A 10 7.56 -12.14 -3.65
C VAL A 10 7.47 -10.81 -3.11
N GLU A 11 8.49 -10.20 -2.72
CA GLU A 11 8.46 -8.91 -2.25
C GLU A 11 8.56 -7.94 -3.36
N PHE A 12 7.67 -6.96 -3.45
CA PHE A 12 7.76 -5.93 -4.46
C PHE A 12 8.69 -4.83 -3.99
N GLY A 13 9.42 -4.23 -4.90
CA GLY A 13 10.22 -3.08 -4.56
C GLY A 13 9.36 -1.84 -4.39
N GLN A 14 9.99 -0.75 -3.96
CA GLN A 14 9.24 0.47 -3.72
C GLN A 14 8.64 1.00 -5.01
N GLU A 15 9.36 0.91 -6.09
CA GLU A 15 8.84 1.38 -7.36
C GLU A 15 7.61 0.63 -7.79
N GLU A 16 7.64 -0.66 -7.57
CA GLU A 16 6.50 -1.48 -7.93
C GLU A 16 5.30 -1.16 -7.06
N ALA A 17 5.56 -0.93 -5.78
CA ALA A 17 4.50 -0.58 -4.87
C ALA A 17 3.83 0.71 -5.32
N GLU A 18 4.63 1.68 -5.74
CA GLU A 18 4.09 2.93 -6.20
C GLU A 18 3.29 2.78 -7.47
N MET A 19 3.76 1.91 -8.35
CA MET A 19 3.03 1.65 -9.58
C MET A 19 1.69 0.99 -9.32
N ILE A 20 1.67 0.07 -8.37
CA ILE A 20 0.44 -0.59 -8.01
C ILE A 20 -0.56 0.42 -7.46
N VAL A 21 -0.09 1.29 -6.57
CA VAL A 21 -0.95 2.31 -6.00
C VAL A 21 -1.48 3.22 -7.10
N GLU A 22 -0.62 3.61 -8.00
CA GLU A 22 -1.00 4.47 -9.09
C GLU A 22 -2.08 3.84 -9.95
N GLN A 23 -1.92 2.58 -10.24
CA GLN A 23 -2.86 1.89 -11.06
C GLN A 23 -4.22 1.79 -10.40
N VAL A 24 -4.24 1.49 -9.11
CA VAL A 24 -5.49 1.42 -8.37
C VAL A 24 -6.16 2.79 -8.33
N LEU A 25 -5.37 3.83 -8.16
CA LEU A 25 -5.93 5.17 -8.16
C LEU A 25 -6.56 5.51 -9.50
N LYS A 26 -5.95 5.04 -10.55
CA LYS A 26 -6.50 5.25 -11.87
C LYS A 26 -7.82 4.54 -12.04
N GLN A 27 -7.91 3.34 -11.56
CA GLN A 27 -9.09 2.55 -11.74
C GLN A 27 -10.22 2.94 -10.80
N ASP A 28 -9.90 3.13 -9.54
CA ASP A 28 -10.92 3.35 -8.53
C ASP A 28 -11.16 4.82 -8.21
N TYR A 29 -10.20 5.66 -8.47
CA TYR A 29 -10.28 7.06 -8.11
C TYR A 29 -10.05 7.98 -9.28
N GLN A 30 -10.19 7.42 -10.45
CA GLN A 30 -10.12 8.20 -11.68
C GLN A 30 -8.82 8.96 -11.86
N GLY A 31 -7.75 8.39 -11.40
CA GLY A 31 -6.45 8.98 -11.60
C GLY A 31 -6.08 10.08 -10.64
N LEU A 32 -6.81 10.21 -9.56
CA LEU A 32 -6.45 11.22 -8.57
C LEU A 32 -5.13 10.89 -7.90
N PRO A 33 -4.32 11.92 -7.64
CA PRO A 33 -3.09 11.66 -6.90
C PRO A 33 -3.39 11.40 -5.45
N PRO A 34 -2.49 10.74 -4.73
CA PRO A 34 -2.74 10.42 -3.33
C PRO A 34 -3.00 11.65 -2.48
N GLU A 35 -2.41 12.77 -2.85
CA GLU A 35 -2.59 13.98 -2.06
C GLU A 35 -4.01 14.46 -2.08
N ARG A 36 -4.78 14.07 -3.06
CA ARG A 36 -6.17 14.49 -3.13
C ARG A 36 -7.08 13.61 -2.32
N LEU A 37 -6.58 12.50 -1.84
CA LEU A 37 -7.40 11.61 -1.03
C LEU A 37 -7.32 12.02 0.42
N THR A 38 -8.38 11.79 1.16
CA THR A 38 -8.33 12.03 2.59
C THR A 38 -7.46 10.97 3.23
N VAL A 39 -7.04 11.24 4.45
CA VAL A 39 -6.22 10.28 5.18
C VAL A 39 -6.97 8.96 5.32
N ASP A 40 -8.26 9.04 5.57
CA ASP A 40 -9.06 7.87 5.73
C ASP A 40 -9.10 7.03 4.45
N GLU A 41 -9.24 7.68 3.34
CA GLU A 41 -9.25 6.99 2.06
C GLU A 41 -7.92 6.33 1.79
N ARG A 42 -6.83 7.00 2.13
CA ARG A 42 -5.52 6.41 1.95
C ARG A 42 -5.32 5.19 2.83
N ILE A 43 -5.82 5.25 4.05
CA ILE A 43 -5.71 4.12 4.95
C ILE A 43 -6.51 2.93 4.44
N ARG A 44 -7.70 3.19 3.96
CA ARG A 44 -8.52 2.12 3.42
C ARG A 44 -7.87 1.48 2.21
N LEU A 45 -7.33 2.33 1.36
CA LEU A 45 -6.64 1.84 0.17
C LEU A 45 -5.45 0.99 0.58
N SER A 46 -4.70 1.44 1.57
CA SER A 46 -3.55 0.69 2.05
C SER A 46 -3.95 -0.68 2.58
N SER A 47 -5.02 -0.71 3.33
CA SER A 47 -5.48 -1.97 3.89
C SER A 47 -5.79 -2.97 2.79
N GLY A 48 -6.50 -2.51 1.78
CA GLY A 48 -6.83 -3.38 0.67
C GLY A 48 -5.61 -3.85 -0.09
N LEU A 49 -4.70 -2.94 -0.34
CA LEU A 49 -3.49 -3.29 -1.07
C LEU A 49 -2.60 -4.22 -0.28
N GLN A 50 -2.53 -4.02 1.02
CA GLN A 50 -1.72 -4.89 1.83
C GLN A 50 -2.21 -6.32 1.77
N LYS A 51 -3.51 -6.50 1.78
CA LYS A 51 -4.07 -7.83 1.70
C LYS A 51 -3.89 -8.43 0.32
N LYS A 52 -4.10 -7.63 -0.69
CA LYS A 52 -4.07 -8.14 -2.05
C LYS A 52 -2.67 -8.40 -2.57
N TYR A 53 -1.74 -7.50 -2.27
CA TYR A 53 -0.41 -7.57 -2.81
C TYR A 53 0.67 -7.82 -1.79
N ARG A 54 0.32 -7.89 -0.53
CA ARG A 54 1.29 -8.12 0.54
C ARG A 54 2.37 -7.06 0.63
N LEU A 55 2.00 -5.85 0.33
CA LEU A 55 2.96 -4.76 0.45
C LEU A 55 3.17 -4.42 1.92
N THR A 56 4.34 -3.93 2.24
CA THR A 56 4.61 -3.58 3.63
C THR A 56 4.01 -2.23 3.95
N VAL A 57 3.84 -1.98 5.24
CA VAL A 57 3.32 -0.71 5.69
C VAL A 57 4.21 0.43 5.22
N GLU A 58 5.51 0.20 5.26
CA GLU A 58 6.45 1.23 4.84
C GLU A 58 6.30 1.57 3.38
N GLN A 59 6.13 0.57 2.56
CA GLN A 59 5.97 0.80 1.14
C GLN A 59 4.69 1.58 0.86
N LEU A 60 3.63 1.19 1.53
CA LEU A 60 2.35 1.87 1.33
C LEU A 60 2.39 3.29 1.86
N ALA A 61 3.00 3.49 3.01
CA ALA A 61 3.10 4.82 3.57
C ALA A 61 3.84 5.76 2.64
N LYS A 62 4.93 5.29 2.09
CA LYS A 62 5.69 6.09 1.16
C LYS A 62 4.93 6.38 -0.10
N ALA A 63 4.28 5.39 -0.64
CA ALA A 63 3.54 5.56 -1.89
C ALA A 63 2.35 6.49 -1.71
N LEU A 64 1.76 6.47 -0.53
CA LEU A 64 0.57 7.27 -0.29
C LEU A 64 0.84 8.58 0.44
N GLY A 65 2.10 8.82 0.78
CA GLY A 65 2.44 10.06 1.44
C GLY A 65 1.95 10.15 2.87
N LEU A 66 1.92 9.03 3.57
CA LEU A 66 1.50 9.02 4.96
C LEU A 66 2.67 8.70 5.86
N PRO A 67 2.63 9.18 7.09
CA PRO A 67 3.64 8.78 8.07
C PRO A 67 3.48 7.29 8.38
N VAL A 68 4.58 6.58 8.43
CA VAL A 68 4.54 5.15 8.69
C VAL A 68 3.86 4.87 10.02
N LYS A 69 4.14 5.67 11.03
CA LYS A 69 3.56 5.49 12.31
C LYS A 69 2.05 5.54 12.29
N ILE A 70 1.52 6.51 11.61
CA ILE A 70 0.08 6.69 11.53
C ILE A 70 -0.56 5.54 10.79
N LEU A 71 0.04 5.16 9.68
CA LEU A 71 -0.51 4.09 8.88
C LEU A 71 -0.45 2.77 9.64
N ALA A 72 0.68 2.50 10.28
CA ALA A 72 0.83 1.26 11.02
C ALA A 72 -0.20 1.18 12.15
N GLN A 73 -0.41 2.29 12.82
CA GLN A 73 -1.36 2.31 13.90
C GLN A 73 -2.78 2.08 13.40
N ALA A 74 -3.13 2.71 12.31
CA ALA A 74 -4.45 2.56 11.75
C ALA A 74 -4.71 1.13 11.28
N LEU A 75 -3.74 0.53 10.64
CA LEU A 75 -3.91 -0.83 10.15
C LEU A 75 -3.98 -1.81 11.31
N ARG A 76 -3.25 -1.50 12.41
CA ARG A 76 -3.27 -2.39 13.50
C ARG A 76 -4.59 -2.29 14.23
N SER A 77 -5.16 -1.16 14.31
CA SER A 77 -6.39 -1.01 14.99
C SER A 77 -7.45 -1.70 14.31
N LYS A 78 -7.37 -1.87 13.15
CA LYS A 78 -8.06 -2.61 12.48
C LYS A 78 -9.28 -2.62 12.45
N GLN A 79 -9.61 -1.91 12.63
CA GLN A 79 -10.77 -1.91 12.64
C GLN A 79 -11.29 -1.50 11.42
N TYR A 80 -10.52 -1.20 10.45
CA TYR A 80 -10.98 -0.87 9.22
C TYR A 80 -11.45 -2.07 8.59
N ARG A 81 -12.60 -2.30 8.52
CA ARG A 81 -13.00 -3.40 7.89
C ARG A 81 -14.12 -3.07 7.09
#